data_de676f82014a549cfe6631b85a0842be
#
_entry.id   de676f82014a549cfe6631b85a0842be
#
_cell.length_a   1.000
_cell.length_b   1.000
_cell.length_c   1.000
_cell.angle_alpha   90.00
_cell.angle_beta   90.00
_cell.angle_gamma   90.00
#
_symmetry.space_group_name_H-M   'P 1'
#
loop_
_entity.id
_entity.type
_entity.pdbx_description
1 polymer ?
#
loop_
_entity_poly.entity_id
_entity_poly.type
_entity_poly.pdbx_seq_one_letter_code
_entity_poly.pdbx_strand_id
1 'polypeptide(L)'
;KYRSWLHKCGVSEMGLPMKLTPFGEVVYNNDPEFKTLTTQWFLHHELVTDAERSEAWHFFALEFLPKHSTFTKEELLMGLTEKLRSHSEQHFGPGSKLNKTILNKIIEVYTGANGLGQLGLIKPEGGHFVRLKPKTLGPWKTVEALSKAYR
;
A
#
# COMPACT_ATOMS: atom_id res chain seq x y z
N LYS A 1 -15.64 2.98 -1.63
CA LYS A 1 -14.48 2.78 -0.76
C LYS A 1 -13.64 1.58 -1.19
N TYR A 2 -14.24 0.38 -1.30
CA TYR A 2 -13.50 -0.82 -1.73
C TYR A 2 -13.05 -0.78 -3.19
N ARG A 3 -13.82 -0.19 -4.08
CA ARG A 3 -13.46 -0.08 -5.51
C ARG A 3 -12.17 0.70 -5.71
N SER A 4 -12.01 1.81 -5.00
CA SER A 4 -10.79 2.60 -5.07
C SER A 4 -9.57 1.80 -4.61
N TRP A 5 -9.71 1.04 -3.52
CA TRP A 5 -8.67 0.18 -3.01
C TRP A 5 -8.29 -0.92 -4.01
N LEU A 6 -9.29 -1.63 -4.54
CA LEU A 6 -9.08 -2.69 -5.53
C LEU A 6 -8.38 -2.17 -6.78
N HIS A 7 -8.77 -0.97 -7.24
CA HIS A 7 -8.10 -0.34 -8.38
C HIS A 7 -6.62 -0.01 -8.06
N LYS A 8 -6.34 0.57 -6.90
CA LYS A 8 -4.97 0.91 -6.50
C LYS A 8 -4.08 -0.32 -6.37
N CYS A 9 -4.65 -1.44 -5.96
CA CYS A 9 -3.93 -2.72 -5.87
C CYS A 9 -3.89 -3.49 -7.20
N GLY A 10 -4.36 -2.90 -8.29
CA GLY A 10 -4.31 -3.51 -9.62
C GLY A 10 -5.28 -4.66 -9.85
N VAL A 11 -6.23 -4.89 -8.92
CA VAL A 11 -7.20 -5.99 -9.00
C VAL A 11 -8.34 -5.67 -9.95
N SER A 12 -8.79 -4.42 -9.98
CA SER A 12 -9.90 -4.00 -10.83
C SER A 12 -9.55 -2.80 -11.70
N GLU A 13 -10.25 -2.66 -12.82
CA GLU A 13 -10.18 -1.50 -13.69
C GLU A 13 -10.97 -0.34 -13.08
N MET A 14 -10.69 0.88 -13.54
CA MET A 14 -11.48 2.06 -13.19
C MET A 14 -12.85 2.01 -13.85
N GLY A 15 -13.85 2.58 -13.17
CA GLY A 15 -15.18 2.83 -13.74
C GLY A 15 -16.21 1.79 -13.36
N LEU A 16 -17.37 1.91 -14.02
CA LEU A 16 -18.53 1.04 -13.84
C LEU A 16 -18.99 0.52 -15.20
N PRO A 17 -19.42 -0.77 -15.29
CA PRO A 17 -19.37 -1.78 -14.23
C PRO A 17 -17.93 -2.15 -13.85
N MET A 18 -17.75 -2.62 -12.62
CA MET A 18 -16.42 -3.03 -12.14
C MET A 18 -15.97 -4.28 -12.89
N LYS A 19 -14.75 -4.24 -13.41
CA LYS A 19 -14.13 -5.36 -14.12
C LYS A 19 -12.81 -5.72 -13.47
N LEU A 20 -12.49 -7.02 -13.43
CA LEU A 20 -11.19 -7.48 -12.97
C LEU A 20 -10.14 -7.26 -14.06
N THR A 21 -8.93 -6.88 -13.63
CA THR A 21 -7.74 -6.92 -14.49
C THR A 21 -7.29 -8.38 -14.66
N PRO A 22 -6.39 -8.69 -15.61
CA PRO A 22 -5.80 -10.03 -15.68
C PRO A 22 -5.18 -10.47 -14.34
N PHE A 23 -4.50 -9.55 -13.64
CA PHE A 23 -3.99 -9.81 -12.30
C PHE A 23 -5.13 -10.10 -11.30
N GLY A 24 -6.21 -9.31 -11.36
CA GLY A 24 -7.39 -9.52 -10.51
C GLY A 24 -8.04 -10.88 -10.72
N GLU A 25 -8.08 -11.37 -11.96
CA GLU A 25 -8.61 -12.71 -12.25
C GLU A 25 -7.73 -13.82 -11.63
N VAL A 26 -6.42 -13.68 -11.70
CA VAL A 26 -5.50 -14.63 -11.06
C VAL A 26 -5.72 -14.66 -9.55
N VAL A 27 -5.84 -13.51 -8.91
CA VAL A 27 -6.10 -13.41 -7.47
C VAL A 27 -7.46 -14.02 -7.12
N TYR A 28 -8.49 -13.70 -7.88
CA TYR A 28 -9.83 -14.24 -7.65
C TYR A 28 -9.86 -15.76 -7.72
N ASN A 29 -9.14 -16.34 -8.68
CA ASN A 29 -9.13 -17.79 -8.87
C ASN A 29 -8.28 -18.54 -7.84
N ASN A 30 -7.29 -17.88 -7.22
CA ASN A 30 -6.32 -18.56 -6.36
C ASN A 30 -6.39 -18.15 -4.89
N ASP A 31 -6.72 -16.91 -4.59
CA ASP A 31 -6.76 -16.37 -3.21
C ASP A 31 -7.71 -15.18 -3.11
N PRO A 32 -9.03 -15.41 -3.29
CA PRO A 32 -10.01 -14.31 -3.33
C PRO A 32 -10.14 -13.55 -2.02
N GLU A 33 -9.65 -14.09 -0.93
CA GLU A 33 -9.69 -13.44 0.38
C GLU A 33 -8.37 -12.74 0.74
N PHE A 34 -7.38 -12.74 -0.15
CA PHE A 34 -6.06 -12.09 0.03
C PHE A 34 -5.31 -12.57 1.28
N LYS A 35 -5.40 -13.86 1.59
CA LYS A 35 -4.86 -14.42 2.84
C LYS A 35 -3.40 -14.81 2.75
N THR A 36 -2.91 -15.15 1.55
CA THR A 36 -1.54 -15.63 1.41
C THR A 36 -0.54 -14.49 1.36
N LEU A 37 0.65 -14.75 1.89
CA LEU A 37 1.76 -13.79 1.83
C LEU A 37 2.13 -13.45 0.38
N THR A 38 2.09 -14.43 -0.51
CA THR A 38 2.35 -14.23 -1.94
C THR A 38 1.39 -13.21 -2.55
N THR A 39 0.09 -13.39 -2.35
CA THR A 39 -0.92 -12.45 -2.85
C THR A 39 -0.69 -11.06 -2.28
N GLN A 40 -0.42 -10.95 -0.98
CA GLN A 40 -0.19 -9.66 -0.34
C GLN A 40 1.03 -8.94 -0.90
N TRP A 41 2.12 -9.65 -1.21
CA TRP A 41 3.28 -9.06 -1.85
C TRP A 41 2.98 -8.54 -3.26
N PHE A 42 2.17 -9.27 -4.04
CA PHE A 42 1.76 -8.79 -5.37
C PHE A 42 0.84 -7.57 -5.28
N LEU A 43 -0.11 -7.59 -4.35
CA LEU A 43 -0.97 -6.42 -4.10
C LEU A 43 -0.14 -5.20 -3.70
N HIS A 44 0.84 -5.40 -2.83
CA HIS A 44 1.73 -4.34 -2.38
C HIS A 44 2.56 -3.79 -3.55
N HIS A 45 3.12 -4.67 -4.37
CA HIS A 45 3.88 -4.26 -5.56
C HIS A 45 3.03 -3.38 -6.48
N GLU A 46 1.82 -3.82 -6.81
CA GLU A 46 0.90 -3.04 -7.65
C GLU A 46 0.54 -1.71 -6.99
N LEU A 47 0.31 -1.72 -5.67
CA LEU A 47 -0.07 -0.54 -4.92
C LEU A 47 1.01 0.55 -4.94
N VAL A 48 2.28 0.18 -4.84
CA VAL A 48 3.35 1.15 -4.61
C VAL A 48 4.15 1.53 -5.84
N THR A 49 4.11 0.75 -6.92
CA THR A 49 4.96 1.00 -8.09
C THR A 49 4.43 2.10 -9.02
N ASP A 50 3.13 2.35 -9.03
CA ASP A 50 2.52 3.37 -9.88
C ASP A 50 2.24 4.65 -9.09
N ALA A 51 3.14 5.62 -9.20
CA ALA A 51 3.04 6.90 -8.50
C ALA A 51 1.81 7.71 -8.92
N GLU A 52 1.36 7.60 -10.18
CA GLU A 52 0.19 8.32 -10.65
C GLU A 52 -1.10 7.75 -10.08
N ARG A 53 -1.20 6.43 -10.04
CA ARG A 53 -2.38 5.74 -9.53
C ARG A 53 -2.50 5.82 -8.01
N SER A 54 -1.38 5.80 -7.30
CA SER A 54 -1.34 5.66 -5.84
C SER A 54 -0.20 6.47 -5.23
N GLU A 55 -0.18 7.77 -5.46
CA GLU A 55 0.96 8.63 -5.09
C GLU A 55 1.34 8.56 -3.61
N ALA A 56 0.37 8.63 -2.70
CA ALA A 56 0.65 8.59 -1.26
C ALA A 56 1.28 7.26 -0.83
N TRP A 57 0.84 6.15 -1.41
CA TRP A 57 1.36 4.82 -1.13
C TRP A 57 2.77 4.63 -1.69
N HIS A 58 2.97 5.08 -2.93
CA HIS A 58 4.29 5.12 -3.56
C HIS A 58 5.27 5.94 -2.72
N PHE A 59 4.88 7.14 -2.33
CA PHE A 59 5.68 8.01 -1.48
C PHE A 59 6.05 7.32 -0.17
N PHE A 60 5.05 6.78 0.55
CA PHE A 60 5.31 6.15 1.85
C PHE A 60 6.29 5.00 1.73
N ALA A 61 6.03 4.06 0.82
CA ALA A 61 6.82 2.83 0.73
C ALA A 61 8.21 3.03 0.12
N LEU A 62 8.34 3.89 -0.88
CA LEU A 62 9.57 3.99 -1.68
C LEU A 62 10.40 5.23 -1.39
N GLU A 63 9.80 6.29 -0.83
CA GLU A 63 10.53 7.53 -0.54
C GLU A 63 10.67 7.79 0.97
N PHE A 64 9.61 7.62 1.74
CA PHE A 64 9.61 7.92 3.17
C PHE A 64 10.19 6.80 4.02
N LEU A 65 9.63 5.60 3.92
CA LEU A 65 10.01 4.49 4.78
C LEU A 65 11.49 4.10 4.69
N PRO A 66 12.14 4.10 3.50
CA PRO A 66 13.56 3.80 3.41
C PRO A 66 14.46 4.76 4.18
N LYS A 67 14.00 6.00 4.40
CA LYS A 67 14.77 7.04 5.09
C LYS A 67 14.46 7.13 6.58
N HIS A 68 13.46 6.40 7.08
CA HIS A 68 13.00 6.50 8.46
C HIS A 68 12.92 5.11 9.08
N SER A 69 13.91 4.77 9.91
CA SER A 69 13.90 3.51 10.69
C SER A 69 12.83 3.55 11.78
N THR A 70 12.53 4.75 12.28
CA THR A 70 11.41 5.03 13.19
C THR A 70 10.74 6.32 12.74
N PHE A 71 9.46 6.47 13.01
CA PHE A 71 8.74 7.70 12.68
C PHE A 71 7.48 7.85 13.53
N THR A 72 7.03 9.09 13.67
CA THR A 72 5.75 9.42 14.31
C THR A 72 4.70 9.71 13.23
N LYS A 73 3.43 9.73 13.64
CA LYS A 73 2.35 10.16 12.72
C LYS A 73 2.58 11.60 12.23
N GLU A 74 3.10 12.47 13.09
CA GLU A 74 3.38 13.85 12.77
C GLU A 74 4.45 13.97 11.69
N GLU A 75 5.51 13.18 11.79
CA GLU A 75 6.58 13.16 10.78
C GLU A 75 6.05 12.66 9.42
N LEU A 76 5.24 11.61 9.42
CA LEU A 76 4.63 11.13 8.19
C LEU A 76 3.64 12.14 7.61
N LEU A 77 2.86 12.81 8.47
CA LEU A 77 1.94 13.85 8.02
C LEU A 77 2.67 15.02 7.36
N MET A 78 3.80 15.44 7.92
CA MET A 78 4.64 16.47 7.30
C MET A 78 5.13 16.04 5.93
N GLY A 79 5.63 14.82 5.81
CA GLY A 79 6.10 14.27 4.53
C GLY A 79 5.00 14.19 3.49
N LEU A 80 3.82 13.70 3.87
CA LEU A 80 2.65 13.64 2.98
C LEU A 80 2.22 15.04 2.53
N THR A 81 2.19 16.00 3.44
CA THR A 81 1.82 17.37 3.13
C THR A 81 2.78 17.97 2.10
N GLU A 82 4.07 17.85 2.31
CA GLU A 82 5.07 18.34 1.37
C GLU A 82 4.94 17.69 -0.02
N LYS A 83 4.64 16.41 -0.04
CA LYS A 83 4.50 15.67 -1.30
C LYS A 83 3.23 16.04 -2.07
N LEU A 84 2.11 16.19 -1.37
CA LEU A 84 0.80 16.33 -2.00
C LEU A 84 0.35 17.76 -2.23
N ARG A 85 0.90 18.75 -1.49
CA ARG A 85 0.44 20.14 -1.56
C ARG A 85 0.56 20.79 -2.93
N SER A 86 1.48 20.32 -3.77
CA SER A 86 1.64 20.83 -5.14
C SER A 86 0.42 20.58 -6.03
N HIS A 87 -0.41 19.60 -5.70
CA HIS A 87 -1.65 19.33 -6.44
C HIS A 87 -2.75 20.33 -6.08
N SER A 88 -2.84 20.70 -4.81
CA SER A 88 -3.81 21.67 -4.32
C SER A 88 -3.44 22.08 -2.89
N GLU A 89 -3.02 23.31 -2.71
CA GLU A 89 -2.70 23.83 -1.39
C GLU A 89 -3.93 23.82 -0.47
N GLN A 90 -5.12 24.07 -1.03
CA GLN A 90 -6.36 24.07 -0.28
C GLN A 90 -6.70 22.67 0.26
N HIS A 91 -6.53 21.62 -0.56
CA HIS A 91 -6.92 20.27 -0.21
C HIS A 91 -5.81 19.47 0.49
N PHE A 92 -4.56 19.73 0.15
CA PHE A 92 -3.40 18.94 0.61
C PHE A 92 -2.35 19.78 1.34
N GLY A 93 -2.63 21.04 1.63
CA GLY A 93 -1.70 21.91 2.38
C GLY A 93 -1.72 21.62 3.88
N PRO A 94 -0.95 22.41 4.66
CA PRO A 94 -0.90 22.26 6.11
C PRO A 94 -2.27 22.32 6.77
N GLY A 95 -2.51 21.42 7.72
CA GLY A 95 -3.81 21.31 8.41
C GLY A 95 -4.89 20.53 7.66
N SER A 96 -4.57 19.95 6.50
CA SER A 96 -5.52 19.23 5.68
C SER A 96 -6.10 18.00 6.40
N LYS A 97 -7.43 17.93 6.46
CA LYS A 97 -8.13 16.75 6.98
C LYS A 97 -7.96 15.56 6.04
N LEU A 98 -7.85 15.81 4.74
CA LEU A 98 -7.65 14.76 3.75
C LEU A 98 -6.30 14.07 3.94
N ASN A 99 -5.24 14.83 4.20
CA ASN A 99 -3.92 14.27 4.50
C ASN A 99 -3.94 13.39 5.75
N LYS A 100 -4.67 13.80 6.78
CA LYS A 100 -4.85 12.99 8.00
C LYS A 100 -5.60 11.70 7.72
N THR A 101 -6.61 11.74 6.87
CA THR A 101 -7.36 10.56 6.45
C THR A 101 -6.46 9.60 5.68
N ILE A 102 -5.64 10.10 4.77
CA ILE A 102 -4.66 9.32 4.00
C ILE A 102 -3.65 8.67 4.96
N LEU A 103 -3.09 9.45 5.88
CA LEU A 103 -2.16 8.98 6.91
C LEU A 103 -2.73 7.80 7.70
N ASN A 104 -3.94 7.98 8.23
CA ASN A 104 -4.58 6.96 9.05
C ASN A 104 -4.86 5.69 8.24
N LYS A 105 -5.21 5.84 6.97
CA LYS A 105 -5.44 4.71 6.08
C LYS A 105 -4.15 3.92 5.81
N ILE A 106 -3.05 4.61 5.57
CA ILE A 106 -1.73 3.97 5.39
C ILE A 106 -1.37 3.16 6.63
N ILE A 107 -1.46 3.77 7.81
CA ILE A 107 -1.14 3.08 9.08
C ILE A 107 -2.06 1.88 9.29
N GLU A 108 -3.37 2.05 9.09
CA GLU A 108 -4.35 0.97 9.23
C GLU A 108 -4.01 -0.23 8.35
N VAL A 109 -3.69 0.02 7.09
CA VAL A 109 -3.40 -1.05 6.12
C VAL A 109 -2.11 -1.77 6.46
N TYR A 110 -1.05 -1.06 6.81
CA TYR A 110 0.26 -1.68 7.07
C TYR A 110 0.38 -2.31 8.47
N THR A 111 -0.54 -2.04 9.37
CA THR A 111 -0.55 -2.64 10.72
C THR A 111 -1.71 -3.62 10.93
N GLY A 112 -2.74 -3.54 10.11
CA GLY A 112 -3.97 -4.32 10.28
C GLY A 112 -3.88 -5.75 9.72
N ALA A 113 -4.50 -6.69 10.45
CA ALA A 113 -4.56 -8.09 10.02
C ALA A 113 -5.37 -8.29 8.74
N ASN A 114 -6.34 -7.41 8.49
CA ASN A 114 -7.19 -7.46 7.29
C ASN A 114 -6.64 -6.63 6.12
N GLY A 115 -5.44 -6.07 6.26
CA GLY A 115 -4.74 -5.32 5.23
C GLY A 115 -3.43 -6.00 4.87
N LEU A 116 -2.36 -5.22 4.81
CA LEU A 116 -1.01 -5.68 4.48
C LEU A 116 -0.11 -5.88 5.72
N GLY A 117 -0.69 -5.92 6.91
CA GLY A 117 0.06 -6.09 8.15
C GLY A 117 0.88 -7.39 8.20
N GLN A 118 0.42 -8.43 7.52
CA GLN A 118 1.13 -9.70 7.43
C GLN A 118 2.52 -9.56 6.79
N LEU A 119 2.73 -8.56 5.92
CA LEU A 119 4.03 -8.30 5.30
C LEU A 119 5.09 -7.91 6.32
N GLY A 120 4.69 -7.29 7.43
CA GLY A 120 5.59 -6.92 8.51
C GLY A 120 6.54 -5.78 8.15
N LEU A 121 6.03 -4.73 7.50
CA LEU A 121 6.85 -3.56 7.13
C LEU A 121 7.08 -2.61 8.29
N ILE A 122 6.07 -2.40 9.12
CA ILE A 122 6.12 -1.52 10.29
C ILE A 122 5.37 -2.14 11.45
N LYS A 123 5.69 -1.69 12.67
CA LYS A 123 4.89 -1.99 13.86
C LYS A 123 4.77 -0.76 14.75
N PRO A 124 3.66 -0.59 15.48
CA PRO A 124 3.56 0.44 16.50
C PRO A 124 4.43 0.07 17.71
N GLU A 125 5.09 1.08 18.28
CA GLU A 125 5.94 0.91 19.47
C GLU A 125 6.00 2.22 20.26
N GLY A 126 5.29 2.28 21.39
CA GLY A 126 5.37 3.41 22.30
C GLY A 126 5.07 4.78 21.73
N GLY A 127 4.01 4.91 20.94
CA GLY A 127 3.61 6.19 20.35
C GLY A 127 4.29 6.55 19.03
N HIS A 128 5.17 5.69 18.55
CA HIS A 128 5.80 5.83 17.24
C HIS A 128 5.74 4.49 16.49
N PHE A 129 6.25 4.47 15.25
CA PHE A 129 6.30 3.27 14.42
C PHE A 129 7.75 2.91 14.11
N VAL A 130 8.01 1.62 14.06
CA VAL A 130 9.34 1.08 13.77
C VAL A 130 9.28 0.32 12.45
N ARG A 131 10.23 0.60 11.56
CA ARG A 131 10.40 -0.16 10.32
C ARG A 131 10.99 -1.53 10.66
N LEU A 132 10.34 -2.57 10.16
CA LEU A 132 10.80 -3.96 10.35
C LEU A 132 11.50 -4.45 9.09
N LYS A 133 12.24 -5.55 9.26
CA LYS A 133 12.68 -6.34 8.13
C LYS A 133 11.47 -7.10 7.61
N PRO A 134 11.01 -6.84 6.38
CA PRO A 134 9.77 -7.45 5.89
C PRO A 134 9.92 -8.96 5.72
N LYS A 135 8.80 -9.67 5.87
CA LYS A 135 8.72 -11.09 5.58
C LYS A 135 8.86 -11.31 4.08
N THR A 136 9.95 -11.94 3.67
CA THR A 136 10.22 -12.18 2.25
C THR A 136 9.82 -13.60 1.87
N LEU A 137 9.42 -13.74 0.59
CA LEU A 137 9.41 -15.04 -0.06
C LEU A 137 10.87 -15.38 -0.39
N GLY A 138 11.29 -16.64 -0.19
CA GLY A 138 12.62 -17.06 -0.64
C GLY A 138 12.73 -16.91 -2.16
N PRO A 139 13.96 -16.84 -2.73
CA PRO A 139 14.13 -16.60 -4.18
C PRO A 139 13.33 -17.53 -5.07
N TRP A 140 13.33 -18.81 -4.76
CA TRP A 140 12.60 -19.82 -5.53
C TRP A 140 11.08 -19.67 -5.41
N LYS A 141 10.58 -19.34 -4.24
CA LYS A 141 9.15 -19.07 -4.05
C LYS A 141 8.70 -17.83 -4.80
N THR A 142 9.56 -16.81 -4.88
CA THR A 142 9.28 -15.59 -5.67
C THR A 142 9.16 -15.94 -7.15
N VAL A 143 10.10 -16.71 -7.70
CA VAL A 143 10.07 -17.17 -9.11
C VAL A 143 8.82 -18.02 -9.37
N GLU A 144 8.52 -18.97 -8.48
CA GLU A 144 7.32 -19.82 -8.59
C GLU A 144 6.04 -18.97 -8.56
N ALA A 145 5.96 -18.02 -7.64
CA ALA A 145 4.80 -17.13 -7.51
C ALA A 145 4.60 -16.27 -8.76
N LEU A 146 5.68 -15.68 -9.30
CA LEU A 146 5.64 -14.94 -10.56
C LEU A 146 5.18 -15.81 -11.71
N SER A 147 5.72 -17.01 -11.82
CA SER A 147 5.34 -17.97 -12.86
C SER A 147 3.84 -18.31 -12.79
N LYS A 148 3.31 -18.54 -11.60
CA LYS A 148 1.88 -18.82 -11.41
C LYS A 148 0.99 -17.61 -11.69
N ALA A 149 1.40 -16.42 -11.26
CA ALA A 149 0.61 -15.21 -11.41
C ALA A 149 0.41 -14.79 -12.87
N TYR A 150 1.39 -15.06 -13.73
CA TYR A 150 1.38 -14.62 -15.13
C TYR A 150 1.21 -15.74 -16.14
N ARG A 151 0.72 -16.90 -15.71
CA ARG A 151 0.36 -18.00 -16.62
C ARG A 151 -1.01 -17.77 -17.28
#